data_475895fda8174ba07697de56f001e147
#
_entry.id   475895fda8174ba07697de56f001e147
#
_cell.length_a   1.000
_cell.length_b   1.000
_cell.length_c   1.000
_cell.angle_alpha   90.00
_cell.angle_beta   90.00
_cell.angle_gamma   90.00
#
_symmetry.space_group_name_H-M   'P 1'
#
loop_
_entity.id
_entity.type
_entity.pdbx_description
1 polymer ?
#
loop_
_entity_poly.entity_id
_entity_poly.type
_entity_poly.pdbx_seq_one_letter_code
_entity_poly.pdbx_strand_id
1 'polypeptide(L)'
;MKPIKKLEGKTVAIVGMGRSWFDYNLAKSHGVHFDEVWAINAVADVIFHDRIFMLDPASRFFDSDDAGGQTESMKKILKTHEGPIYTCQLDERAKGLVLYPVEEVVRDLNCYYLNNTVAYAIAFALWNKVGCLKMFGVDFTYSGNLYFAESGRGCVEFWLSKCQGAGMQVEVANSSTLLDTSIPVEDKLYGYHRLDDPKVIVHDQENKLRVFNRSQIEGKIDEEQKPVLMDRYDT
;
A
#
# COMPACT_ATOMS: atom_id res chain seq x y z
N MET A 1 -21.62 -9.68 -3.35
CA MET A 1 -20.58 -10.72 -3.06
C MET A 1 -20.52 -10.95 -1.55
N LYS A 2 -19.99 -12.07 -1.06
CA LYS A 2 -19.70 -12.30 0.37
C LYS A 2 -18.20 -12.26 0.61
N PRO A 3 -17.73 -11.94 1.83
CA PRO A 3 -16.33 -12.04 2.19
C PRO A 3 -15.73 -13.41 1.88
N ILE A 4 -14.48 -13.42 1.45
CA ILE A 4 -13.74 -14.62 1.04
C ILE A 4 -13.09 -15.22 2.28
N LYS A 5 -13.68 -16.22 2.88
CA LYS A 5 -13.23 -16.84 4.15
C LYS A 5 -11.74 -17.22 4.17
N LYS A 6 -11.18 -17.63 3.04
CA LYS A 6 -9.76 -18.00 2.96
C LYS A 6 -8.79 -16.86 3.18
N LEU A 7 -9.26 -15.59 3.15
CA LEU A 7 -8.45 -14.40 3.38
C LEU A 7 -8.38 -14.00 4.86
N GLU A 8 -9.29 -14.53 5.70
CA GLU A 8 -9.33 -14.20 7.12
C GLU A 8 -8.02 -14.61 7.82
N GLY A 9 -7.40 -13.67 8.52
CA GLY A 9 -6.14 -13.86 9.24
C GLY A 9 -4.89 -13.94 8.36
N LYS A 10 -4.99 -13.82 7.04
CA LYS A 10 -3.87 -13.95 6.09
C LYS A 10 -2.97 -12.72 6.05
N THR A 11 -1.75 -12.92 5.58
CA THR A 11 -0.79 -11.85 5.26
C THR A 11 -0.90 -11.53 3.77
N VAL A 12 -1.30 -10.30 3.46
CA VAL A 12 -1.49 -9.83 2.08
C VAL A 12 -0.51 -8.70 1.77
N ALA A 13 0.18 -8.78 0.64
CA ALA A 13 0.94 -7.66 0.09
C ALA A 13 0.10 -6.92 -0.95
N ILE A 14 -0.06 -5.60 -0.81
CA ILE A 14 -0.57 -4.72 -1.88
C ILE A 14 0.63 -4.03 -2.51
N VAL A 15 0.76 -4.16 -3.83
CA VAL A 15 1.89 -3.64 -4.59
C VAL A 15 1.40 -2.68 -5.67
N GLY A 16 1.86 -1.43 -5.60
CA GLY A 16 1.65 -0.39 -6.61
C GLY A 16 2.90 -0.12 -7.43
N MET A 17 2.87 0.94 -8.27
CA MET A 17 3.96 1.31 -9.19
C MET A 17 4.87 2.42 -8.65
N GLY A 18 4.67 2.90 -7.43
CA GLY A 18 5.53 3.90 -6.80
C GLY A 18 6.94 3.36 -6.50
N ARG A 19 7.89 4.25 -6.21
CA ARG A 19 9.32 3.88 -6.04
C ARG A 19 9.55 2.80 -4.98
N SER A 20 8.76 2.77 -3.92
CA SER A 20 8.89 1.77 -2.85
C SER A 20 8.51 0.33 -3.27
N TRP A 21 8.12 0.09 -4.52
CA TRP A 21 7.91 -1.29 -5.02
C TRP A 21 9.20 -2.13 -5.01
N PHE A 22 10.39 -1.48 -5.04
CA PHE A 22 11.66 -2.17 -4.89
C PHE A 22 11.79 -2.88 -3.54
N ASP A 23 11.18 -2.34 -2.48
CA ASP A 23 11.17 -2.97 -1.16
C ASP A 23 10.40 -4.31 -1.18
N TYR A 24 9.39 -4.45 -2.07
CA TYR A 24 8.74 -5.74 -2.29
C TYR A 24 9.71 -6.79 -2.84
N ASN A 25 10.52 -6.43 -3.84
CA ASN A 25 11.50 -7.35 -4.40
C ASN A 25 12.56 -7.71 -3.37
N LEU A 26 12.99 -6.75 -2.57
CA LEU A 26 13.93 -6.97 -1.47
C LEU A 26 13.34 -7.92 -0.42
N ALA A 27 12.11 -7.70 0.02
CA ALA A 27 11.41 -8.58 0.95
C ALA A 27 11.31 -10.01 0.41
N LYS A 28 10.97 -10.18 -0.87
CA LYS A 28 10.94 -11.49 -1.54
C LYS A 28 12.31 -12.16 -1.57
N SER A 29 13.37 -11.42 -1.86
CA SER A 29 14.74 -11.95 -1.90
C SER A 29 15.24 -12.41 -0.52
N HIS A 30 14.74 -11.80 0.55
CA HIS A 30 15.00 -12.21 1.93
C HIS A 30 14.04 -13.29 2.46
N GLY A 31 13.21 -13.87 1.60
CA GLY A 31 12.33 -14.97 1.98
C GLY A 31 11.06 -14.55 2.73
N VAL A 32 10.70 -13.27 2.72
CA VAL A 32 9.44 -12.83 3.31
C VAL A 32 8.28 -13.49 2.56
N HIS A 33 7.41 -14.16 3.32
CA HIS A 33 6.25 -14.84 2.79
C HIS A 33 5.01 -13.95 2.82
N PHE A 34 4.20 -14.01 1.75
CA PHE A 34 2.87 -13.44 1.66
C PHE A 34 1.90 -14.56 1.27
N ASP A 35 0.75 -14.65 1.92
CA ASP A 35 -0.30 -15.61 1.57
C ASP A 35 -0.97 -15.26 0.23
N GLU A 36 -1.15 -13.96 -0.04
CA GLU A 36 -1.56 -13.44 -1.35
C GLU A 36 -0.82 -12.13 -1.65
N VAL A 37 -0.61 -11.87 -2.95
CA VAL A 37 -0.06 -10.64 -3.50
C VAL A 37 -1.12 -9.99 -4.39
N TRP A 38 -1.48 -8.74 -4.11
CA TRP A 38 -2.48 -7.98 -4.84
C TRP A 38 -1.81 -6.85 -5.61
N ALA A 39 -1.92 -6.89 -6.92
CA ALA A 39 -1.35 -5.90 -7.81
C ALA A 39 -2.32 -4.74 -8.05
N ILE A 40 -1.80 -3.52 -8.09
CA ILE A 40 -2.56 -2.31 -8.44
C ILE A 40 -2.24 -1.94 -9.89
N ASN A 41 -3.24 -2.03 -10.77
CA ASN A 41 -3.11 -1.66 -12.18
C ASN A 41 -1.92 -2.38 -12.88
N ALA A 42 -1.13 -1.64 -13.64
CA ALA A 42 -0.11 -2.17 -14.53
C ALA A 42 1.10 -2.84 -13.84
N VAL A 43 1.27 -2.71 -12.51
CA VAL A 43 2.32 -3.48 -11.82
C VAL A 43 2.10 -4.99 -11.98
N ALA A 44 0.88 -5.42 -12.26
CA ALA A 44 0.53 -6.81 -12.56
C ALA A 44 1.29 -7.39 -13.77
N ASP A 45 1.82 -6.56 -14.68
CA ASP A 45 2.61 -7.02 -15.82
C ASP A 45 4.04 -7.45 -15.43
N VAL A 46 4.52 -7.07 -14.24
CA VAL A 46 5.92 -7.26 -13.84
C VAL A 46 6.13 -8.04 -12.54
N ILE A 47 5.06 -8.34 -11.80
CA ILE A 47 5.15 -9.14 -10.58
C ILE A 47 4.19 -10.34 -10.61
N PHE A 48 4.55 -11.42 -9.88
CA PHE A 48 3.57 -12.46 -9.57
C PHE A 48 2.49 -11.90 -8.62
N HIS A 49 1.23 -12.21 -8.88
CA HIS A 49 0.10 -11.75 -8.09
C HIS A 49 -1.06 -12.75 -8.12
N ASP A 50 -1.91 -12.68 -7.11
CA ASP A 50 -3.10 -13.51 -6.97
C ASP A 50 -4.37 -12.75 -7.39
N ARG A 51 -4.35 -11.40 -7.29
CA ARG A 51 -5.46 -10.52 -7.65
C ARG A 51 -4.94 -9.23 -8.23
N ILE A 52 -5.74 -8.62 -9.10
CA ILE A 52 -5.53 -7.28 -9.64
C ILE A 52 -6.68 -6.39 -9.19
N PHE A 53 -6.34 -5.20 -8.73
CA PHE A 53 -7.31 -4.11 -8.51
C PHE A 53 -7.09 -3.05 -9.58
N MET A 54 -8.13 -2.82 -10.37
CA MET A 54 -8.20 -1.83 -11.44
C MET A 54 -9.61 -1.26 -11.42
N LEU A 55 -9.82 -0.20 -10.66
CA LEU A 55 -11.17 0.35 -10.46
C LEU A 55 -11.64 1.26 -11.59
N ASP A 56 -10.80 1.47 -12.59
CA ASP A 56 -11.20 2.09 -13.85
C ASP A 56 -12.02 1.10 -14.71
N PRO A 57 -12.92 1.56 -15.58
CA PRO A 57 -13.55 0.70 -16.58
C PRO A 57 -12.51 0.26 -17.63
N ALA A 58 -12.60 -0.98 -18.13
CA ALA A 58 -11.65 -1.51 -19.11
C ALA A 58 -11.63 -0.69 -20.42
N SER A 59 -12.75 -0.04 -20.76
CA SER A 59 -12.86 0.86 -21.91
C SER A 59 -11.84 2.02 -21.87
N ARG A 60 -11.47 2.49 -20.67
CA ARG A 60 -10.42 3.50 -20.51
C ARG A 60 -9.09 3.09 -21.14
N PHE A 61 -8.77 1.80 -21.09
CA PHE A 61 -7.52 1.26 -21.65
C PHE A 61 -7.71 0.78 -23.08
N PHE A 62 -8.89 0.28 -23.46
CA PHE A 62 -9.13 -0.21 -24.80
C PHE A 62 -9.40 0.91 -25.82
N ASP A 63 -10.09 1.96 -25.39
CA ASP A 63 -10.71 2.94 -26.26
C ASP A 63 -10.05 4.34 -26.15
N SER A 64 -9.09 4.52 -25.23
CA SER A 64 -8.33 5.77 -25.09
C SER A 64 -6.87 5.51 -24.66
N ASP A 65 -6.04 6.55 -24.75
CA ASP A 65 -4.64 6.54 -24.31
C ASP A 65 -4.41 7.47 -23.11
N ASP A 66 -5.48 7.84 -22.39
CA ASP A 66 -5.44 8.79 -21.28
C ASP A 66 -4.79 8.22 -20.00
N ALA A 67 -4.57 6.91 -19.94
CA ALA A 67 -3.84 6.24 -18.85
C ALA A 67 -2.30 6.34 -18.99
N GLY A 68 -1.81 7.04 -20.02
CA GLY A 68 -0.38 7.26 -20.22
C GLY A 68 0.41 5.96 -20.35
N GLY A 69 1.59 5.89 -19.71
CA GLY A 69 2.48 4.74 -19.80
C GLY A 69 1.91 3.41 -19.31
N GLN A 70 0.77 3.41 -18.63
CA GLN A 70 0.12 2.18 -18.17
C GLN A 70 -0.80 1.56 -19.25
N THR A 71 -1.17 2.30 -20.30
CA THR A 71 -2.19 1.89 -21.26
C THR A 71 -1.87 0.56 -21.92
N GLU A 72 -0.67 0.40 -22.47
CA GLU A 72 -0.28 -0.81 -23.19
C GLU A 72 -0.18 -2.04 -22.28
N SER A 73 0.43 -1.89 -21.09
CA SER A 73 0.49 -2.98 -20.11
C SER A 73 -0.91 -3.41 -19.68
N MET A 74 -1.81 -2.45 -19.42
CA MET A 74 -3.19 -2.76 -19.05
C MET A 74 -3.98 -3.40 -20.19
N LYS A 75 -3.81 -2.94 -21.46
CA LYS A 75 -4.39 -3.59 -22.64
C LYS A 75 -3.97 -5.05 -22.75
N LYS A 76 -2.68 -5.34 -22.51
CA LYS A 76 -2.14 -6.71 -22.52
C LYS A 76 -2.77 -7.55 -21.42
N ILE A 77 -2.75 -7.06 -20.16
CA ILE A 77 -3.34 -7.74 -19.00
C ILE A 77 -4.82 -8.06 -19.27
N LEU A 78 -5.61 -7.06 -19.68
CA LEU A 78 -7.05 -7.23 -19.90
C LEU A 78 -7.38 -8.26 -20.99
N LYS A 79 -6.51 -8.40 -22.01
CA LYS A 79 -6.68 -9.40 -23.09
C LYS A 79 -6.30 -10.81 -22.69
N THR A 80 -5.33 -10.98 -21.77
CA THR A 80 -4.68 -12.27 -21.54
C THR A 80 -4.87 -12.83 -20.14
N HIS A 81 -5.16 -11.99 -19.15
CA HIS A 81 -5.26 -12.42 -17.77
C HIS A 81 -6.64 -13.02 -17.45
N GLU A 82 -6.66 -14.22 -16.86
CA GLU A 82 -7.91 -14.93 -16.55
C GLU A 82 -8.60 -14.43 -15.27
N GLY A 83 -7.97 -13.51 -14.54
CA GLY A 83 -8.52 -12.87 -13.35
C GLY A 83 -8.08 -13.52 -12.03
N PRO A 84 -8.61 -13.02 -10.88
CA PRO A 84 -9.62 -11.96 -10.80
C PRO A 84 -9.01 -10.55 -10.96
N ILE A 85 -9.61 -9.74 -11.82
CA ILE A 85 -9.33 -8.31 -11.97
C ILE A 85 -10.55 -7.54 -11.46
N TYR A 86 -10.45 -6.93 -10.29
CA TYR A 86 -11.54 -6.15 -9.70
C TYR A 86 -11.67 -4.79 -10.40
N THR A 87 -12.87 -4.51 -10.88
CA THR A 87 -13.20 -3.30 -11.66
C THR A 87 -14.55 -2.72 -11.27
N CYS A 88 -14.82 -1.47 -11.67
CA CYS A 88 -16.11 -0.83 -11.48
C CYS A 88 -17.16 -1.25 -12.54
N GLN A 89 -16.76 -1.81 -13.68
CA GLN A 89 -17.64 -2.17 -14.78
C GLN A 89 -17.11 -3.39 -15.54
N LEU A 90 -17.96 -4.34 -15.87
CA LEU A 90 -17.61 -5.46 -16.74
C LEU A 90 -17.51 -5.02 -18.21
N ASP A 91 -16.62 -5.68 -18.93
CA ASP A 91 -16.42 -5.50 -20.38
C ASP A 91 -16.15 -6.87 -21.00
N GLU A 92 -16.95 -7.26 -21.99
CA GLU A 92 -16.87 -8.60 -22.60
C GLU A 92 -15.52 -8.88 -23.31
N ARG A 93 -14.76 -7.83 -23.60
CA ARG A 93 -13.42 -7.93 -24.21
C ARG A 93 -12.35 -8.45 -23.24
N ALA A 94 -12.65 -8.45 -21.92
CA ALA A 94 -11.73 -8.89 -20.87
C ALA A 94 -12.39 -9.89 -19.94
N LYS A 95 -12.04 -11.16 -20.12
CA LYS A 95 -12.69 -12.30 -19.40
C LYS A 95 -12.39 -12.37 -17.91
N GLY A 96 -11.25 -11.82 -17.48
CA GLY A 96 -10.80 -11.89 -16.09
C GLY A 96 -11.45 -10.86 -15.15
N LEU A 97 -12.37 -10.01 -15.66
CA LEU A 97 -13.00 -8.95 -14.87
C LEU A 97 -14.00 -9.51 -13.85
N VAL A 98 -13.93 -8.94 -12.66
CA VAL A 98 -14.88 -9.19 -11.56
C VAL A 98 -15.35 -7.84 -11.03
N LEU A 99 -16.67 -7.66 -10.91
CA LEU A 99 -17.20 -6.45 -10.29
C LEU A 99 -16.74 -6.35 -8.84
N TYR A 100 -16.16 -5.21 -8.49
CA TYR A 100 -15.87 -4.91 -7.10
C TYR A 100 -17.18 -4.80 -6.30
N PRO A 101 -17.30 -5.46 -5.15
CA PRO A 101 -18.55 -5.49 -4.38
C PRO A 101 -18.72 -4.18 -3.55
N VAL A 102 -18.79 -3.04 -4.23
CA VAL A 102 -18.77 -1.71 -3.58
C VAL A 102 -19.92 -1.52 -2.59
N GLU A 103 -21.11 -1.97 -2.94
CA GLU A 103 -22.30 -1.80 -2.08
C GLU A 103 -22.15 -2.56 -0.77
N GLU A 104 -21.71 -3.81 -0.83
CA GLU A 104 -21.51 -4.65 0.35
C GLU A 104 -20.35 -4.11 1.22
N VAL A 105 -19.23 -3.76 0.59
CA VAL A 105 -18.06 -3.22 1.30
C VAL A 105 -18.41 -1.91 2.01
N VAL A 106 -19.05 -0.97 1.31
CA VAL A 106 -19.45 0.32 1.87
C VAL A 106 -20.45 0.15 3.01
N ARG A 107 -21.46 -0.70 2.83
CA ARG A 107 -22.49 -0.97 3.85
C ARG A 107 -21.87 -1.64 5.08
N ASP A 108 -21.09 -2.71 4.90
CA ASP A 108 -20.60 -3.52 6.00
C ASP A 108 -19.48 -2.82 6.79
N LEU A 109 -18.69 -1.96 6.16
CA LEU A 109 -17.66 -1.13 6.80
C LEU A 109 -18.18 0.25 7.24
N ASN A 110 -19.42 0.59 6.89
CA ASN A 110 -20.04 1.90 7.13
C ASN A 110 -19.12 3.06 6.72
N CYS A 111 -18.54 2.98 5.51
CA CYS A 111 -17.58 3.96 5.01
C CYS A 111 -17.54 3.97 3.48
N TYR A 112 -17.66 5.15 2.89
CA TYR A 112 -17.69 5.38 1.44
C TYR A 112 -16.57 6.30 0.92
N TYR A 113 -15.54 6.60 1.75
CA TYR A 113 -14.41 7.43 1.35
C TYR A 113 -13.41 6.58 0.55
N LEU A 114 -13.60 6.49 -0.77
CA LEU A 114 -12.86 5.64 -1.70
C LEU A 114 -12.53 6.44 -2.96
N ASN A 115 -11.43 7.17 -2.99
CA ASN A 115 -11.08 8.07 -4.09
C ASN A 115 -9.96 7.57 -5.01
N ASN A 116 -9.42 6.36 -4.76
CA ASN A 116 -8.38 5.75 -5.59
C ASN A 116 -8.37 4.22 -5.44
N THR A 117 -7.83 3.53 -6.43
CA THR A 117 -7.79 2.06 -6.50
C THR A 117 -7.15 1.40 -5.28
N VAL A 118 -6.12 2.02 -4.69
CA VAL A 118 -5.44 1.47 -3.49
C VAL A 118 -6.38 1.45 -2.29
N ALA A 119 -7.17 2.51 -2.09
CA ALA A 119 -8.16 2.57 -1.02
C ALA A 119 -9.22 1.46 -1.15
N TYR A 120 -9.66 1.14 -2.39
CA TYR A 120 -10.55 0.00 -2.64
C TYR A 120 -9.91 -1.33 -2.26
N ALA A 121 -8.63 -1.53 -2.60
CA ALA A 121 -7.91 -2.76 -2.24
C ALA A 121 -7.77 -2.90 -0.71
N ILE A 122 -7.45 -1.82 0.01
CA ILE A 122 -7.36 -1.82 1.48
C ILE A 122 -8.74 -2.07 2.12
N ALA A 123 -9.80 -1.41 1.63
CA ALA A 123 -11.16 -1.65 2.10
C ALA A 123 -11.59 -3.11 1.88
N PHE A 124 -11.20 -3.72 0.75
CA PHE A 124 -11.42 -5.13 0.48
C PHE A 124 -10.67 -6.03 1.47
N ALA A 125 -9.42 -5.70 1.82
CA ALA A 125 -8.66 -6.42 2.82
C ALA A 125 -9.35 -6.37 4.20
N LEU A 126 -9.79 -5.19 4.62
CA LEU A 126 -10.51 -5.01 5.88
C LEU A 126 -11.83 -5.79 5.89
N TRP A 127 -12.62 -5.71 4.82
CA TRP A 127 -13.88 -6.43 4.68
C TRP A 127 -13.72 -7.95 4.74
N ASN A 128 -12.58 -8.46 4.22
CA ASN A 128 -12.24 -9.89 4.27
C ASN A 128 -11.48 -10.30 5.53
N LYS A 129 -11.30 -9.39 6.50
CA LYS A 129 -10.61 -9.65 7.78
C LYS A 129 -9.19 -10.19 7.60
N VAL A 130 -8.44 -9.62 6.67
CA VAL A 130 -7.01 -9.90 6.51
C VAL A 130 -6.30 -9.62 7.84
N GLY A 131 -5.36 -10.46 8.25
CA GLY A 131 -4.67 -10.33 9.54
C GLY A 131 -3.50 -9.34 9.48
N CYS A 132 -2.74 -9.37 8.39
CA CYS A 132 -1.61 -8.47 8.15
C CYS A 132 -1.64 -7.92 6.73
N LEU A 133 -1.54 -6.60 6.60
CA LEU A 133 -1.48 -5.88 5.34
C LEU A 133 -0.11 -5.23 5.18
N LYS A 134 0.60 -5.58 4.09
CA LYS A 134 1.90 -5.00 3.76
C LYS A 134 1.81 -4.18 2.49
N MET A 135 2.23 -2.92 2.55
CA MET A 135 2.09 -1.94 1.48
C MET A 135 3.44 -1.66 0.80
N PHE A 136 3.49 -1.80 -0.53
CA PHE A 136 4.68 -1.53 -1.34
C PHE A 136 4.30 -0.75 -2.60
N GLY A 137 5.17 0.14 -3.06
CA GLY A 137 4.93 0.89 -4.30
C GLY A 137 3.73 1.84 -4.25
N VAL A 138 3.35 2.29 -3.06
CA VAL A 138 2.24 3.23 -2.83
C VAL A 138 2.80 4.48 -2.16
N ASP A 139 3.24 5.45 -2.97
CA ASP A 139 4.06 6.56 -2.49
C ASP A 139 3.44 7.95 -2.68
N PHE A 140 2.45 8.08 -3.58
CA PHE A 140 1.78 9.36 -3.89
C PHE A 140 2.74 10.52 -4.22
N THR A 141 3.83 10.22 -4.93
CA THR A 141 4.84 11.21 -5.35
C THR A 141 4.61 11.64 -6.80
N TYR A 142 3.49 12.33 -7.07
CA TYR A 142 3.16 12.81 -8.41
C TYR A 142 3.74 14.19 -8.64
N SER A 143 4.70 14.31 -9.57
CA SER A 143 5.18 15.61 -10.03
C SER A 143 4.08 16.30 -10.84
N GLY A 144 3.71 17.51 -10.47
CA GLY A 144 2.76 18.34 -11.23
C GLY A 144 1.29 18.22 -10.83
N ASN A 145 0.91 17.31 -9.93
CA ASN A 145 -0.47 17.25 -9.40
C ASN A 145 -0.49 16.96 -7.89
N LEU A 146 -0.07 17.97 -7.12
CA LEU A 146 0.02 17.88 -5.67
C LEU A 146 -1.35 17.58 -5.02
N TYR A 147 -2.41 18.23 -5.48
CA TYR A 147 -3.76 17.99 -4.95
C TYR A 147 -4.19 16.52 -5.07
N PHE A 148 -3.93 15.91 -6.24
CA PHE A 148 -4.24 14.50 -6.46
C PHE A 148 -3.39 13.59 -5.55
N ALA A 149 -2.10 13.92 -5.39
CA ALA A 149 -1.20 13.19 -4.50
C ALA A 149 -1.66 13.25 -3.05
N GLU A 150 -1.93 14.44 -2.53
CA GLU A 150 -2.38 14.66 -1.15
C GLU A 150 -3.74 14.01 -0.88
N SER A 151 -4.70 14.19 -1.78
CA SER A 151 -6.04 13.61 -1.66
C SER A 151 -5.99 12.08 -1.66
N GLY A 152 -5.19 11.49 -2.55
CA GLY A 152 -5.01 10.05 -2.62
C GLY A 152 -4.30 9.48 -1.39
N ARG A 153 -3.22 10.13 -0.96
CA ARG A 153 -2.47 9.77 0.26
C ARG A 153 -3.38 9.81 1.50
N GLY A 154 -4.10 10.90 1.70
CA GLY A 154 -5.00 11.06 2.84
C GLY A 154 -6.08 9.98 2.89
N CYS A 155 -6.65 9.59 1.73
CA CYS A 155 -7.62 8.52 1.66
C CYS A 155 -7.01 7.16 2.02
N VAL A 156 -5.81 6.85 1.53
CA VAL A 156 -5.12 5.60 1.84
C VAL A 156 -4.75 5.53 3.32
N GLU A 157 -4.15 6.58 3.88
CA GLU A 157 -3.78 6.64 5.30
C GLU A 157 -5.00 6.54 6.23
N PHE A 158 -6.15 7.13 5.84
CA PHE A 158 -7.42 6.93 6.53
C PHE A 158 -7.82 5.45 6.57
N TRP A 159 -7.73 4.73 5.45
CA TRP A 159 -8.08 3.31 5.42
C TRP A 159 -7.09 2.44 6.18
N LEU A 160 -5.78 2.74 6.14
CA LEU A 160 -4.77 2.05 6.96
C LEU A 160 -5.07 2.23 8.46
N SER A 161 -5.44 3.45 8.87
CA SER A 161 -5.87 3.72 10.27
C SER A 161 -7.10 2.91 10.67
N LYS A 162 -8.10 2.77 9.75
CA LYS A 162 -9.26 1.90 10.01
C LYS A 162 -8.87 0.43 10.17
N CYS A 163 -7.92 -0.06 9.36
CA CYS A 163 -7.39 -1.41 9.47
C CYS A 163 -6.74 -1.64 10.84
N GLN A 164 -5.86 -0.73 11.27
CA GLN A 164 -5.21 -0.80 12.59
C GLN A 164 -6.24 -0.73 13.74
N GLY A 165 -7.22 0.15 13.64
CA GLY A 165 -8.31 0.26 14.62
C GLY A 165 -9.18 -1.00 14.72
N ALA A 166 -9.26 -1.80 13.65
CA ALA A 166 -9.92 -3.10 13.63
C ALA A 166 -9.02 -4.27 14.08
N GLY A 167 -7.77 -3.99 14.49
CA GLY A 167 -6.82 -5.01 14.96
C GLY A 167 -5.98 -5.67 13.86
N MET A 168 -6.07 -5.19 12.61
CA MET A 168 -5.21 -5.65 11.52
C MET A 168 -3.79 -5.09 11.69
N GLN A 169 -2.77 -5.93 11.53
CA GLN A 169 -1.40 -5.45 11.44
C GLN A 169 -1.20 -4.73 10.09
N VAL A 170 -0.59 -3.55 10.14
CA VAL A 170 -0.28 -2.75 8.94
C VAL A 170 1.20 -2.46 8.91
N GLU A 171 1.85 -2.83 7.82
CA GLU A 171 3.25 -2.53 7.54
C GLU A 171 3.35 -1.78 6.22
N VAL A 172 4.16 -0.74 6.18
CA VAL A 172 4.41 0.07 4.98
C VAL A 172 5.91 0.00 4.66
N ALA A 173 6.25 -0.10 3.39
CA ALA A 173 7.63 -0.11 2.92
C ALA A 173 8.42 1.07 3.51
N ASN A 174 9.65 0.82 3.95
CA ASN A 174 10.48 1.84 4.62
C ASN A 174 10.80 3.04 3.72
N SER A 175 10.88 2.81 2.41
CA SER A 175 11.13 3.87 1.42
C SER A 175 9.86 4.60 0.96
N SER A 176 8.66 4.21 1.46
CA SER A 176 7.40 4.87 1.11
C SER A 176 7.22 6.20 1.83
N THR A 177 6.48 7.12 1.18
CA THR A 177 6.03 8.37 1.81
C THR A 177 4.77 8.19 2.66
N LEU A 178 4.08 7.05 2.56
CA LEU A 178 2.92 6.76 3.41
C LEU A 178 3.33 6.69 4.88
N LEU A 179 2.52 7.30 5.76
CA LEU A 179 2.76 7.37 7.19
C LEU A 179 4.16 7.91 7.53
N ASP A 180 4.75 8.65 6.60
CA ASP A 180 6.11 9.18 6.69
C ASP A 180 7.17 8.12 7.04
N THR A 181 7.00 6.87 6.54
CA THR A 181 7.93 5.78 6.86
C THR A 181 9.36 6.05 6.41
N SER A 182 9.54 6.82 5.33
CA SER A 182 10.85 7.26 4.82
C SER A 182 11.49 8.39 5.64
N ILE A 183 10.77 8.97 6.62
CA ILE A 183 11.31 10.02 7.49
C ILE A 183 11.98 9.38 8.71
N PRO A 184 13.15 9.86 9.16
CA PRO A 184 13.77 9.44 10.40
C PRO A 184 12.79 9.51 11.58
N VAL A 185 12.87 8.55 12.49
CA VAL A 185 11.88 8.40 13.58
C VAL A 185 11.92 9.63 14.51
N GLU A 186 13.09 10.21 14.72
CA GLU A 186 13.29 11.43 15.49
C GLU A 186 12.54 12.64 14.91
N ASP A 187 12.38 12.70 13.58
CA ASP A 187 11.70 13.80 12.88
C ASP A 187 10.17 13.67 12.89
N LYS A 188 9.64 12.49 13.24
CA LYS A 188 8.19 12.24 13.28
C LYS A 188 7.48 12.90 14.45
N LEU A 189 8.20 13.24 15.51
CA LEU A 189 7.64 13.91 16.68
C LEU A 189 7.79 15.42 16.53
N TYR A 190 6.80 16.07 15.91
CA TYR A 190 6.82 17.51 15.66
C TYR A 190 7.14 18.31 16.94
N GLY A 191 8.17 19.17 16.84
CA GLY A 191 8.68 19.97 17.95
C GLY A 191 9.72 19.26 18.83
N TYR A 192 9.59 17.95 19.07
CA TYR A 192 10.52 17.21 19.93
C TYR A 192 11.86 16.93 19.24
N HIS A 193 11.89 16.84 17.92
CA HIS A 193 13.11 16.66 17.12
C HIS A 193 14.05 17.89 17.17
N ARG A 194 13.54 19.05 17.67
CA ARG A 194 14.30 20.30 17.81
C ARG A 194 14.92 20.49 19.19
N LEU A 195 14.74 19.51 20.07
CA LEU A 195 15.40 19.54 21.38
C LEU A 195 16.88 19.17 21.24
N ASP A 196 17.72 19.61 22.18
CA ASP A 196 19.14 19.21 22.23
C ASP A 196 19.30 17.68 22.41
N ASP A 197 18.36 17.05 23.10
CA ASP A 197 18.23 15.61 23.24
C ASP A 197 16.86 15.18 22.71
N PRO A 198 16.75 14.92 21.39
CA PRO A 198 15.46 14.65 20.74
C PRO A 198 14.82 13.36 21.24
N LYS A 199 13.50 13.33 21.15
CA LYS A 199 12.72 12.10 21.39
C LYS A 199 12.78 11.22 20.17
N VAL A 200 12.93 9.91 20.40
CA VAL A 200 12.89 8.88 19.37
C VAL A 200 11.90 7.78 19.75
N ILE A 201 11.26 7.20 18.73
CA ILE A 201 10.34 6.09 18.91
C ILE A 201 11.05 4.82 18.43
N VAL A 202 11.08 3.80 19.26
CA VAL A 202 11.65 2.49 18.92
C VAL A 202 10.64 1.38 19.18
N HIS A 203 10.72 0.29 18.41
CA HIS A 203 10.04 -0.95 18.75
C HIS A 203 10.89 -1.73 19.77
N ASP A 204 10.30 -2.15 20.87
CA ASP A 204 10.95 -3.07 21.80
C ASP A 204 10.90 -4.53 21.27
N GLN A 205 11.51 -5.45 22.01
CA GLN A 205 11.55 -6.87 21.64
C GLN A 205 10.16 -7.53 21.56
N GLU A 206 9.14 -6.93 22.18
CA GLU A 206 7.75 -7.35 22.12
C GLU A 206 6.97 -6.63 21.01
N ASN A 207 7.68 -5.90 20.13
CA ASN A 207 7.11 -5.06 19.06
C ASN A 207 6.18 -3.94 19.55
N LYS A 208 6.38 -3.48 20.80
CA LYS A 208 5.67 -2.34 21.37
C LYS A 208 6.44 -1.05 21.12
N LEU A 209 5.73 0.01 20.80
CA LEU A 209 6.31 1.34 20.66
C LEU A 209 6.73 1.91 22.01
N ARG A 210 7.97 2.38 22.10
CA ARG A 210 8.53 3.08 23.26
C ARG A 210 9.13 4.38 22.82
N VAL A 211 9.04 5.39 23.68
CA VAL A 211 9.62 6.71 23.45
C VAL A 211 10.78 6.92 24.41
N PHE A 212 11.94 7.26 23.88
CA PHE A 212 13.15 7.54 24.64
C PHE A 212 13.74 8.88 24.27
N ASN A 213 14.63 9.42 25.09
CA ASN A 213 15.57 10.43 24.64
C ASN A 213 16.66 9.73 23.83
N ARG A 214 17.18 10.40 22.79
CA ARG A 214 18.25 9.87 21.95
C ARG A 214 19.47 9.43 22.78
N SER A 215 19.89 10.25 23.75
CA SER A 215 21.00 9.95 24.66
C SER A 215 20.82 8.63 25.46
N GLN A 216 19.59 8.20 25.71
CA GLN A 216 19.31 6.98 26.46
C GLN A 216 19.56 5.70 25.65
N ILE A 217 19.54 5.79 24.33
CA ILE A 217 19.65 4.64 23.41
C ILE A 217 20.89 4.74 22.51
N GLU A 218 21.60 5.87 22.51
CA GLU A 218 22.82 6.06 21.75
C GLU A 218 23.86 4.99 22.15
N GLY A 219 24.42 4.26 21.16
CA GLY A 219 25.32 3.14 21.40
C GLY A 219 24.67 1.83 21.82
N LYS A 220 23.34 1.77 21.98
CA LYS A 220 22.59 0.52 22.28
C LYS A 220 21.85 -0.03 21.05
N ILE A 221 21.77 0.73 19.97
CA ILE A 221 21.19 0.29 18.70
C ILE A 221 22.35 -0.28 17.89
N ASP A 222 22.27 -1.56 17.50
CA ASP A 222 23.22 -2.20 16.61
C ASP A 222 23.30 -1.42 15.30
N GLU A 223 24.51 -1.14 14.82
CA GLU A 223 24.71 -0.40 13.55
C GLU A 223 24.07 -1.10 12.35
N GLU A 224 23.91 -2.42 12.40
CA GLU A 224 23.20 -3.22 11.41
C GLU A 224 21.69 -2.96 11.35
N GLN A 225 21.10 -2.36 12.39
CA GLN A 225 19.69 -2.01 12.45
C GLN A 225 19.41 -0.53 12.10
N LYS A 226 20.44 0.24 11.81
CA LYS A 226 20.24 1.60 11.29
C LYS A 226 19.61 1.50 9.90
N PRO A 227 18.41 2.07 9.66
CA PRO A 227 17.91 2.16 8.31
C PRO A 227 18.95 2.90 7.46
N VAL A 228 19.25 2.37 6.29
CA VAL A 228 20.10 3.06 5.31
C VAL A 228 19.34 4.33 4.90
N LEU A 229 19.69 5.45 5.51
CA LEU A 229 19.14 6.75 5.17
C LEU A 229 19.67 7.11 3.77
N MET A 230 18.84 6.98 2.76
CA MET A 230 19.07 7.71 1.51
C MET A 230 18.81 9.18 1.81
N ASP A 231 19.86 10.00 1.70
CA ASP A 231 19.76 11.43 1.93
C ASP A 231 18.72 12.04 0.98
N ARG A 232 17.73 12.75 1.52
CA ARG A 232 16.63 13.35 0.74
C ARG A 232 17.11 14.45 -0.21
N TYR A 233 18.34 14.89 -0.06
CA TYR A 233 18.89 16.07 -0.74
C TYR A 233 19.95 15.74 -1.79
N ASP A 234 20.29 14.47 -1.98
CA ASP A 234 21.19 14.03 -3.04
C ASP A 234 20.39 13.64 -4.30
N THR A 235 19.82 14.67 -4.96
CA THR A 235 19.31 14.58 -6.35
C THR A 235 19.81 15.77 -7.16
#